data_22fe282b1225f457fe1b71232d5c9c96
#
_entry.id   22fe282b1225f457fe1b71232d5c9c96
#
_cell.length_a   1.000
_cell.length_b   1.000
_cell.length_c   1.000
_cell.angle_alpha   90.00
_cell.angle_beta   90.00
_cell.angle_gamma   90.00
#
_symmetry.space_group_name_H-M   'P 1'
#
loop_
_entity.id
_entity.type
_entity.pdbx_description
1 polymer ?
#
loop_
_entity_poly.entity_id
_entity_poly.type
_entity_poly.pdbx_seq_one_letter_code
_entity_poly.pdbx_strand_id
1 'polypeptide(L)'
;MSKIIEFIKKHKVSTTVGAVIAVTVGGIAYKSYSNYQKSVYFQANQWLKIDTNKETRQEVEKLIKGKKQEQLQELFDKRLEFGTAGLRAKMGAGYSRMNHITVQQTAQGWAEYLLEVFDPETVQKKGIVIGYDHRDHSKEFAEITANVFMLKGFKVYLFNCIVPTPLLSYAVRILGTAGGVMVTPSHNPKEYNGYKVYWENSVQIIPPHDKGISQKILENLELLDLEKASELSSELLYDPIETNQVDEQYYNEIYEELKSHLCYNLQSSSYLKITYTAMHGVGYEWIKRAIKTFEFNPIIPVESQVEPDPKFPTVPFPNPEEKGALDLAMETADLNGSSLIIANDPDADRLAVAEKIPSSQFSENESNKPKWHVFHGNEIGILLAWWQFKKYQRKSSKKPIAILNSTVSSKMVKALADKFGFKYEETLTGFKWLGNKAIDLEKQGYKVLLAFEEAIGYMVGSTVYDKDGISASMALIQMALYLEDHNSTLLQQFEKLSIQKLGYFLFNNSYFYCYDKEVINSIFKKIRNDGKYFEKLGPFKIKSIRDLTTGYDSSKKDNKAVLYVDPNSQMITFTFENDATITLRTSGTEPKIKYYIELSEKLSKETVREKLDKLTQMFIETYLEPEKNELVPPKQK
;
A
#
# COMPACT_ATOMS: atom_id res chain seq x y z
N MET A 1 32.51 -43.19 15.24
CA MET A 1 33.97 -43.38 15.51
C MET A 1 34.26 -44.64 16.32
N SER A 2 33.65 -44.86 17.49
CA SER A 2 33.93 -46.07 18.32
C SER A 2 33.75 -47.41 17.59
N LYS A 3 32.64 -47.59 16.85
CA LYS A 3 32.37 -48.81 16.06
C LYS A 3 33.34 -49.03 14.89
N ILE A 4 33.89 -47.96 14.30
CA ILE A 4 34.89 -48.07 13.22
C ILE A 4 36.25 -48.47 13.79
N ILE A 5 36.62 -47.92 14.94
CA ILE A 5 37.86 -48.29 15.66
C ILE A 5 37.77 -49.74 16.10
N GLU A 6 36.63 -50.21 16.56
CA GLU A 6 36.39 -51.59 16.97
C GLU A 6 36.46 -52.55 15.78
N PHE A 7 35.92 -52.18 14.60
CA PHE A 7 36.03 -52.95 13.34
C PHE A 7 37.50 -53.10 12.87
N ILE A 8 38.25 -51.95 12.89
CA ILE A 8 39.68 -51.95 12.50
C ILE A 8 40.52 -52.87 13.42
N LYS A 9 40.27 -52.83 14.74
CA LYS A 9 40.93 -53.68 15.71
C LYS A 9 40.57 -55.14 15.53
N LYS A 10 39.33 -55.50 15.23
CA LYS A 10 38.84 -56.88 15.08
C LYS A 10 39.34 -57.57 13.82
N HIS A 11 39.63 -56.79 12.75
CA HIS A 11 40.01 -57.41 11.44
C HIS A 11 41.50 -57.25 11.07
N LYS A 12 42.39 -56.88 12.01
CA LYS A 12 43.86 -56.72 11.79
C LYS A 12 44.21 -55.94 10.51
N VAL A 13 43.47 -54.86 10.20
CA VAL A 13 43.73 -53.98 9.04
C VAL A 13 45.04 -53.22 9.30
N SER A 14 45.94 -53.14 8.29
CA SER A 14 47.18 -52.36 8.43
C SER A 14 46.92 -50.92 8.83
N THR A 15 47.81 -50.34 9.64
CA THR A 15 47.67 -48.97 10.17
C THR A 15 47.49 -47.95 9.06
N THR A 16 48.09 -48.09 7.90
CA THR A 16 47.96 -47.19 6.75
C THR A 16 46.60 -47.32 6.10
N VAL A 17 46.09 -48.55 5.89
CA VAL A 17 44.74 -48.77 5.32
C VAL A 17 43.66 -48.36 6.30
N GLY A 18 43.84 -48.59 7.60
CA GLY A 18 42.94 -48.16 8.65
C GLY A 18 42.84 -46.63 8.75
N ALA A 19 43.94 -45.91 8.59
CA ALA A 19 43.97 -44.46 8.57
C ALA A 19 43.28 -43.89 7.33
N VAL A 20 43.49 -44.47 6.14
CA VAL A 20 42.81 -44.06 4.90
C VAL A 20 41.31 -44.32 4.99
N ILE A 21 40.86 -45.44 5.51
CA ILE A 21 39.44 -45.72 5.71
C ILE A 21 38.82 -44.73 6.72
N ALA A 22 39.49 -44.42 7.82
CA ALA A 22 39.01 -43.50 8.82
C ALA A 22 38.88 -42.06 8.26
N VAL A 23 39.86 -41.60 7.46
CA VAL A 23 39.81 -40.27 6.80
C VAL A 23 38.72 -40.23 5.72
N THR A 24 38.56 -41.31 4.92
CA THR A 24 37.55 -41.37 3.87
C THR A 24 36.14 -41.44 4.46
N VAL A 25 35.90 -42.26 5.47
CA VAL A 25 34.61 -42.36 6.16
C VAL A 25 34.30 -41.06 6.95
N GLY A 26 35.30 -40.47 7.59
CA GLY A 26 35.19 -39.18 8.25
C GLY A 26 34.87 -38.06 7.27
N GLY A 27 35.53 -38.05 6.10
CA GLY A 27 35.26 -37.08 5.03
C GLY A 27 33.86 -37.23 4.43
N ILE A 28 33.41 -38.49 4.20
CA ILE A 28 32.04 -38.75 3.72
C ILE A 28 31.01 -38.35 4.79
N ALA A 29 31.23 -38.67 6.06
CA ALA A 29 30.35 -38.29 7.16
C ALA A 29 30.28 -36.78 7.33
N TYR A 30 31.41 -36.07 7.24
CA TYR A 30 31.46 -34.61 7.28
C TYR A 30 30.72 -33.98 6.10
N LYS A 31 30.93 -34.46 4.87
CA LYS A 31 30.24 -33.98 3.68
C LYS A 31 28.73 -34.24 3.75
N SER A 32 28.33 -35.43 4.23
CA SER A 32 26.91 -35.73 4.44
C SER A 32 26.27 -34.85 5.52
N TYR A 33 26.97 -34.59 6.63
CA TYR A 33 26.52 -33.69 7.67
C TYR A 33 26.44 -32.23 7.17
N SER A 34 27.45 -31.78 6.43
CA SER A 34 27.43 -30.43 5.81
C SER A 34 26.30 -30.27 4.80
N ASN A 35 26.04 -31.33 3.98
CA ASN A 35 24.91 -31.31 3.05
C ASN A 35 23.55 -31.33 3.78
N TYR A 36 23.45 -32.07 4.91
CA TYR A 36 22.25 -32.08 5.74
C TYR A 36 22.00 -30.72 6.37
N GLN A 37 23.03 -30.03 6.91
CA GLN A 37 22.89 -28.67 7.44
C GLN A 37 22.42 -27.64 6.40
N LYS A 38 22.72 -27.87 5.11
CA LYS A 38 22.24 -27.07 3.99
C LYS A 38 20.86 -27.52 3.48
N SER A 39 20.32 -28.63 3.98
CA SER A 39 19.03 -29.13 3.51
C SER A 39 17.88 -28.37 4.14
N VAL A 40 16.79 -28.23 3.41
CA VAL A 40 15.55 -27.63 3.89
C VAL A 40 14.96 -28.36 5.10
N TYR A 41 15.21 -29.70 5.21
CA TYR A 41 14.80 -30.48 6.39
C TYR A 41 15.56 -30.08 7.66
N PHE A 42 16.83 -29.70 7.54
CA PHE A 42 17.55 -29.14 8.68
C PHE A 42 16.95 -27.83 9.14
N GLN A 43 16.68 -26.92 8.22
CA GLN A 43 16.04 -25.62 8.53
C GLN A 43 14.66 -25.81 9.17
N ALA A 44 13.83 -26.70 8.62
CA ALA A 44 12.53 -27.04 9.20
C ALA A 44 12.64 -27.62 10.63
N ASN A 45 13.64 -28.48 10.89
CA ASN A 45 13.87 -29.00 12.23
C ASN A 45 14.45 -27.95 13.20
N GLN A 46 15.22 -26.96 12.73
CA GLN A 46 15.61 -25.81 13.58
C GLN A 46 14.40 -24.96 13.92
N TRP A 47 13.51 -24.70 12.94
CA TRP A 47 12.26 -24.00 13.17
C TRP A 47 11.43 -24.65 14.27
N LEU A 48 11.22 -25.96 14.24
CA LEU A 48 10.47 -26.70 15.25
C LEU A 48 11.04 -26.59 16.68
N LYS A 49 12.30 -26.19 16.86
CA LYS A 49 12.88 -25.97 18.20
C LYS A 49 12.47 -24.64 18.82
N ILE A 50 12.18 -23.66 18.00
CA ILE A 50 11.88 -22.28 18.43
C ILE A 50 10.41 -21.90 18.27
N ASP A 51 9.68 -22.61 17.40
CA ASP A 51 8.27 -22.35 17.18
C ASP A 51 7.42 -22.95 18.31
N THR A 52 6.68 -22.12 19.02
CA THR A 52 5.77 -22.51 20.11
C THR A 52 4.32 -22.61 19.66
N ASN A 53 3.98 -22.09 18.47
CA ASN A 53 2.61 -22.11 17.94
C ASN A 53 2.24 -23.51 17.43
N LYS A 54 1.12 -24.06 17.95
CA LYS A 54 0.69 -25.42 17.65
C LYS A 54 0.36 -25.65 16.18
N GLU A 55 -0.27 -24.69 15.53
CA GLU A 55 -0.74 -24.81 14.13
C GLU A 55 0.44 -24.85 13.16
N THR A 56 1.36 -23.89 13.27
CA THR A 56 2.55 -23.82 12.42
C THR A 56 3.50 -25.01 12.66
N ARG A 57 3.64 -25.46 13.90
CA ARG A 57 4.38 -26.69 14.22
C ARG A 57 3.79 -27.92 13.52
N GLN A 58 2.46 -28.11 13.64
CA GLN A 58 1.77 -29.24 13.01
C GLN A 58 1.90 -29.23 11.49
N GLU A 59 1.84 -28.03 10.88
CA GLU A 59 2.06 -27.84 9.45
C GLU A 59 3.45 -28.37 9.04
N VAL A 60 4.51 -27.91 9.71
CA VAL A 60 5.90 -28.31 9.41
C VAL A 60 6.14 -29.79 9.68
N GLU A 61 5.66 -30.32 10.81
CA GLU A 61 5.78 -31.73 11.15
C GLU A 61 5.12 -32.64 10.10
N LYS A 62 3.92 -32.25 9.62
CA LYS A 62 3.21 -32.96 8.55
C LYS A 62 4.00 -32.95 7.24
N LEU A 63 4.60 -31.81 6.87
CA LEU A 63 5.40 -31.69 5.66
C LEU A 63 6.69 -32.53 5.74
N ILE A 64 7.36 -32.53 6.89
CA ILE A 64 8.57 -33.37 7.13
C ILE A 64 8.20 -34.86 7.05
N LYS A 65 7.13 -35.27 7.76
CA LYS A 65 6.65 -36.67 7.76
C LYS A 65 6.22 -37.13 6.37
N GLY A 66 5.57 -36.25 5.63
CA GLY A 66 5.11 -36.48 4.25
C GLY A 66 6.21 -36.35 3.20
N LYS A 67 7.45 -36.02 3.57
CA LYS A 67 8.59 -35.79 2.67
C LYS A 67 8.31 -34.80 1.57
N LYS A 68 7.55 -33.72 1.88
CA LYS A 68 7.11 -32.68 0.95
C LYS A 68 8.20 -31.62 0.74
N GLN A 69 9.28 -32.00 0.04
CA GLN A 69 10.49 -31.17 -0.11
C GLN A 69 10.19 -29.82 -0.77
N GLU A 70 9.45 -29.77 -1.86
CA GLU A 70 9.11 -28.52 -2.58
C GLU A 70 8.35 -27.54 -1.68
N GLN A 71 7.36 -28.02 -0.91
CA GLN A 71 6.61 -27.20 0.02
C GLN A 71 7.49 -26.71 1.18
N LEU A 72 8.40 -27.54 1.69
CA LEU A 72 9.38 -27.10 2.68
C LEU A 72 10.33 -26.05 2.10
N GLN A 73 10.76 -26.18 0.83
CA GLN A 73 11.59 -25.19 0.15
C GLN A 73 10.85 -23.85 0.05
N GLU A 74 9.57 -23.84 -0.31
CA GLU A 74 8.75 -22.63 -0.33
C GLU A 74 8.74 -21.91 1.03
N LEU A 75 8.70 -22.66 2.14
CA LEU A 75 8.63 -22.10 3.48
C LEU A 75 9.99 -21.65 4.04
N PHE A 76 11.09 -22.29 3.67
CA PHE A 76 12.38 -22.16 4.37
C PHE A 76 13.55 -21.69 3.52
N ASP A 77 13.55 -21.82 2.18
CA ASP A 77 14.69 -21.46 1.33
C ASP A 77 14.98 -19.95 1.35
N LYS A 78 13.94 -19.14 1.53
CA LYS A 78 14.06 -17.68 1.61
C LYS A 78 13.44 -17.17 2.89
N ARG A 79 14.03 -16.12 3.43
CA ARG A 79 13.43 -15.35 4.51
C ARG A 79 12.51 -14.27 3.93
N LEU A 80 11.41 -13.99 4.62
CA LEU A 80 10.57 -12.82 4.34
C LEU A 80 11.44 -11.56 4.41
N GLU A 81 11.51 -10.86 3.29
CA GLU A 81 12.27 -9.62 3.19
C GLU A 81 11.50 -8.47 3.83
N PHE A 82 12.18 -7.69 4.65
CA PHE A 82 11.66 -6.42 5.13
C PHE A 82 11.70 -5.43 3.96
N GLY A 83 10.53 -5.13 3.42
CA GLY A 83 10.37 -4.26 2.25
C GLY A 83 10.56 -2.78 2.60
N THR A 84 10.28 -1.93 1.62
CA THR A 84 10.56 -0.49 1.71
C THR A 84 9.71 0.28 2.73
N ALA A 85 8.71 -0.36 3.35
CA ALA A 85 7.88 0.25 4.41
C ALA A 85 7.36 -0.79 5.41
N GLY A 86 7.93 -2.01 5.47
CA GLY A 86 7.51 -3.07 6.37
C GLY A 86 7.42 -4.44 5.70
N LEU A 87 6.54 -5.31 6.23
CA LEU A 87 6.32 -6.67 5.72
C LEU A 87 4.92 -6.80 5.11
N ARG A 88 4.78 -7.70 4.14
CA ARG A 88 3.48 -8.18 3.66
C ARG A 88 3.65 -9.58 3.05
N ALA A 89 2.98 -10.59 3.63
CA ALA A 89 3.04 -11.95 3.13
C ALA A 89 1.80 -12.75 3.54
N LYS A 90 1.67 -13.94 2.95
CA LYS A 90 0.74 -14.96 3.47
C LYS A 90 1.15 -15.35 4.88
N MET A 91 0.16 -15.61 5.73
CA MET A 91 0.38 -16.20 7.05
C MET A 91 0.66 -17.70 6.94
N GLY A 92 1.39 -18.26 7.90
CA GLY A 92 1.72 -19.68 7.98
C GLY A 92 3.13 -19.95 8.51
N ALA A 93 3.51 -21.21 8.54
CA ALA A 93 4.82 -21.64 9.02
C ALA A 93 5.98 -21.20 8.12
N GLY A 94 7.18 -21.15 8.68
CA GLY A 94 8.43 -20.93 7.96
C GLY A 94 8.88 -19.46 7.88
N TYR A 95 10.11 -19.28 7.41
CA TYR A 95 10.76 -17.97 7.37
C TYR A 95 10.25 -17.07 6.22
N SER A 96 9.60 -17.66 5.20
CA SER A 96 9.03 -16.91 4.06
C SER A 96 7.63 -16.37 4.31
N ARG A 97 7.01 -16.68 5.44
CA ARG A 97 5.64 -16.35 5.81
C ARG A 97 5.57 -15.40 7.01
N MET A 98 4.43 -14.72 7.16
CA MET A 98 4.14 -13.98 8.39
C MET A 98 3.63 -14.91 9.49
N ASN A 99 4.28 -14.87 10.63
CA ASN A 99 3.97 -15.65 11.83
C ASN A 99 4.65 -15.05 13.06
N HIS A 100 4.40 -15.61 14.22
CA HIS A 100 4.92 -15.12 15.51
C HIS A 100 6.44 -14.92 15.48
N ILE A 101 7.20 -15.85 14.91
CA ILE A 101 8.68 -15.78 14.87
C ILE A 101 9.14 -14.64 13.97
N THR A 102 8.62 -14.55 12.75
CA THR A 102 9.05 -13.51 11.79
C THR A 102 8.65 -12.12 12.24
N VAL A 103 7.48 -11.97 12.88
CA VAL A 103 7.02 -10.71 13.47
C VAL A 103 7.87 -10.31 14.67
N GLN A 104 8.14 -11.25 15.60
CA GLN A 104 8.98 -10.98 16.76
C GLN A 104 10.38 -10.53 16.35
N GLN A 105 11.02 -11.25 15.42
CA GLN A 105 12.34 -10.89 14.91
C GLN A 105 12.35 -9.53 14.21
N THR A 106 11.25 -9.19 13.53
CA THR A 106 11.09 -7.86 12.92
C THR A 106 10.99 -6.76 13.97
N ALA A 107 10.18 -6.97 15.00
CA ALA A 107 10.05 -6.02 16.11
C ALA A 107 11.38 -5.85 16.87
N GLN A 108 12.12 -6.94 17.10
CA GLN A 108 13.45 -6.89 17.72
C GLN A 108 14.43 -6.04 16.91
N GLY A 109 14.52 -6.31 15.59
CA GLY A 109 15.40 -5.55 14.71
C GLY A 109 15.01 -4.08 14.62
N TRP A 110 13.72 -3.76 14.62
CA TRP A 110 13.29 -2.36 14.59
C TRP A 110 13.58 -1.63 15.91
N ALA A 111 13.35 -2.27 17.07
CA ALA A 111 13.69 -1.69 18.36
C ALA A 111 15.19 -1.41 18.46
N GLU A 112 16.05 -2.34 18.03
CA GLU A 112 17.50 -2.16 17.98
C GLU A 112 17.93 -1.04 17.04
N TYR A 113 17.27 -0.91 15.89
CA TYR A 113 17.56 0.20 14.96
C TYR A 113 17.21 1.56 15.58
N LEU A 114 16.08 1.67 16.28
CA LEU A 114 15.72 2.91 16.98
C LEU A 114 16.75 3.26 18.07
N LEU A 115 17.23 2.28 18.84
CA LEU A 115 18.27 2.46 19.86
C LEU A 115 19.63 2.84 19.26
N GLU A 116 19.90 2.49 18.00
CA GLU A 116 21.12 2.88 17.30
C GLU A 116 21.06 4.32 16.75
N VAL A 117 19.91 4.72 16.21
CA VAL A 117 19.79 6.01 15.50
C VAL A 117 19.36 7.17 16.38
N PHE A 118 18.82 6.90 17.57
CA PHE A 118 18.43 7.89 18.55
C PHE A 118 19.18 7.69 19.87
N ASP A 119 19.18 8.72 20.71
CA ASP A 119 19.58 8.56 22.11
C ASP A 119 18.65 7.57 22.80
N PRO A 120 19.18 6.46 23.38
CA PRO A 120 18.35 5.38 23.91
C PRO A 120 17.34 5.83 24.99
N GLU A 121 17.76 6.66 25.95
CA GLU A 121 16.88 7.12 27.02
C GLU A 121 15.73 7.98 26.46
N THR A 122 16.05 8.85 25.53
CA THR A 122 15.04 9.72 24.88
C THR A 122 14.06 8.91 24.04
N VAL A 123 14.54 7.95 23.22
CA VAL A 123 13.67 7.19 22.31
C VAL A 123 12.77 6.21 23.08
N GLN A 124 13.27 5.60 24.15
CA GLN A 124 12.47 4.75 25.03
C GLN A 124 11.32 5.52 25.69
N LYS A 125 11.58 6.76 26.15
CA LYS A 125 10.56 7.64 26.74
C LYS A 125 9.53 8.13 25.71
N LYS A 126 9.97 8.46 24.48
CA LYS A 126 9.06 8.77 23.37
C LYS A 126 8.11 7.60 23.10
N GLY A 127 8.64 6.39 23.13
CA GLY A 127 7.89 5.17 22.90
C GLY A 127 7.43 4.99 21.46
N ILE A 128 6.52 4.03 21.25
CA ILE A 128 5.93 3.73 19.96
C ILE A 128 4.41 3.55 20.05
N VAL A 129 3.71 3.72 18.92
CA VAL A 129 2.28 3.42 18.79
C VAL A 129 2.10 2.12 17.99
N ILE A 130 1.17 1.26 18.40
CA ILE A 130 0.86 0.00 17.74
C ILE A 130 -0.65 -0.10 17.55
N GLY A 131 -1.08 -0.28 16.29
CA GLY A 131 -2.45 -0.52 15.91
C GLY A 131 -2.58 -1.78 15.07
N TYR A 132 -3.80 -2.27 14.94
CA TYR A 132 -4.09 -3.48 14.18
C TYR A 132 -5.50 -3.45 13.60
N ASP A 133 -5.69 -4.18 12.49
CA ASP A 133 -6.99 -4.40 11.88
C ASP A 133 -7.69 -5.65 12.47
N HIS A 134 -8.83 -6.03 11.88
CA HIS A 134 -9.68 -7.13 12.33
C HIS A 134 -9.27 -8.52 11.83
N ARG A 135 -8.18 -8.64 11.05
CA ARG A 135 -7.78 -9.91 10.43
C ARG A 135 -7.27 -10.91 11.45
N ASP A 136 -7.36 -12.19 11.07
CA ASP A 136 -6.73 -13.27 11.86
C ASP A 136 -5.28 -12.89 12.18
N HIS A 137 -4.87 -13.12 13.42
CA HIS A 137 -3.53 -12.86 13.99
C HIS A 137 -3.09 -11.39 14.05
N SER A 138 -3.84 -10.40 13.55
CA SER A 138 -3.41 -8.99 13.60
C SER A 138 -3.20 -8.51 15.02
N LYS A 139 -4.12 -8.82 15.94
CA LYS A 139 -4.00 -8.50 17.36
C LYS A 139 -2.80 -9.20 18.00
N GLU A 140 -2.62 -10.49 17.75
CA GLU A 140 -1.50 -11.27 18.30
C GLU A 140 -0.14 -10.70 17.84
N PHE A 141 -0.01 -10.32 16.57
CA PHE A 141 1.20 -9.71 16.03
C PHE A 141 1.47 -8.33 16.63
N ALA A 142 0.41 -7.56 16.91
CA ALA A 142 0.52 -6.29 17.62
C ALA A 142 0.99 -6.49 19.08
N GLU A 143 0.43 -7.47 19.79
CA GLU A 143 0.82 -7.83 21.16
C GLU A 143 2.28 -8.34 21.24
N ILE A 144 2.71 -9.19 20.28
CA ILE A 144 4.12 -9.62 20.16
C ILE A 144 5.03 -8.40 20.00
N THR A 145 4.65 -7.47 19.12
CA THR A 145 5.42 -6.23 18.91
C THR A 145 5.50 -5.41 20.19
N ALA A 146 4.37 -5.22 20.87
CA ALA A 146 4.31 -4.50 22.16
C ALA A 146 5.25 -5.13 23.19
N ASN A 147 5.18 -6.45 23.37
CA ASN A 147 6.01 -7.17 24.31
C ASN A 147 7.51 -7.02 24.02
N VAL A 148 7.92 -7.09 22.75
CA VAL A 148 9.31 -6.86 22.35
C VAL A 148 9.76 -5.47 22.74
N PHE A 149 8.97 -4.43 22.43
CA PHE A 149 9.33 -3.05 22.75
C PHE A 149 9.37 -2.78 24.25
N MET A 150 8.42 -3.32 25.02
CA MET A 150 8.47 -3.22 26.49
C MET A 150 9.72 -3.89 27.06
N LEU A 151 10.10 -5.07 26.58
CA LEU A 151 11.35 -5.75 27.00
C LEU A 151 12.62 -4.96 26.64
N LYS A 152 12.54 -4.09 25.64
CA LYS A 152 13.62 -3.15 25.28
C LYS A 152 13.49 -1.80 26.02
N GLY A 153 12.58 -1.68 26.99
CA GLY A 153 12.39 -0.51 27.84
C GLY A 153 11.62 0.64 27.21
N PHE A 154 10.97 0.42 26.06
CA PHE A 154 10.17 1.46 25.41
C PHE A 154 8.80 1.60 26.09
N LYS A 155 8.32 2.84 26.19
CA LYS A 155 6.92 3.12 26.38
C LYS A 155 6.13 2.67 25.15
N VAL A 156 5.02 1.98 25.36
CA VAL A 156 4.20 1.41 24.26
C VAL A 156 2.78 1.93 24.37
N TYR A 157 2.26 2.47 23.28
CA TYR A 157 0.87 2.82 23.11
C TYR A 157 0.22 1.77 22.18
N LEU A 158 -0.47 0.81 22.76
CA LEU A 158 -1.19 -0.25 22.04
C LEU A 158 -2.68 0.03 22.06
N PHE A 159 -3.28 0.18 20.88
CA PHE A 159 -4.74 0.27 20.78
C PHE A 159 -5.39 -1.01 21.32
N ASN A 160 -6.40 -0.87 22.18
CA ASN A 160 -7.15 -2.00 22.74
C ASN A 160 -8.25 -2.52 21.78
N CYS A 161 -8.52 -1.80 20.70
CA CYS A 161 -9.49 -2.14 19.67
C CYS A 161 -8.88 -2.07 18.27
N ILE A 162 -9.61 -2.61 17.29
CA ILE A 162 -9.25 -2.48 15.88
C ILE A 162 -9.39 -1.02 15.43
N VAL A 163 -8.39 -0.54 14.68
CA VAL A 163 -8.33 0.86 14.25
C VAL A 163 -8.03 0.97 12.76
N PRO A 164 -8.46 2.08 12.10
CA PRO A 164 -8.04 2.36 10.73
C PRO A 164 -6.58 2.82 10.67
N THR A 165 -5.92 2.51 9.56
CA THR A 165 -4.53 2.91 9.33
C THR A 165 -4.27 4.42 9.52
N PRO A 166 -5.11 5.35 9.04
CA PRO A 166 -4.89 6.79 9.25
C PRO A 166 -4.84 7.20 10.73
N LEU A 167 -5.60 6.55 11.60
CA LEU A 167 -5.56 6.88 13.03
C LEU A 167 -4.21 6.54 13.67
N LEU A 168 -3.56 5.44 13.25
CA LEU A 168 -2.21 5.13 13.71
C LEU A 168 -1.22 6.22 13.30
N SER A 169 -1.20 6.60 12.02
CA SER A 169 -0.35 7.69 11.53
C SER A 169 -0.58 8.98 12.32
N TYR A 170 -1.85 9.32 12.56
CA TYR A 170 -2.23 10.47 13.37
C TYR A 170 -1.72 10.36 14.81
N ALA A 171 -1.88 9.20 15.44
CA ALA A 171 -1.43 8.95 16.82
C ALA A 171 0.08 9.12 16.99
N VAL A 172 0.90 8.66 16.03
CA VAL A 172 2.36 8.88 16.05
C VAL A 172 2.67 10.38 16.18
N ARG A 173 1.97 11.22 15.42
CA ARG A 173 2.16 12.68 15.44
C ARG A 173 1.72 13.31 16.76
N ILE A 174 0.51 12.99 17.21
CA ILE A 174 -0.09 13.65 18.38
C ILE A 174 0.59 13.25 19.68
N LEU A 175 1.00 12.00 19.80
CA LEU A 175 1.72 11.50 20.98
C LEU A 175 3.23 11.81 20.94
N GLY A 176 3.75 12.26 19.79
CA GLY A 176 5.17 12.58 19.61
C GLY A 176 6.08 11.37 19.79
N THR A 177 5.60 10.18 19.41
CA THR A 177 6.35 8.93 19.56
C THR A 177 7.49 8.81 18.56
N ALA A 178 8.43 7.90 18.80
CA ALA A 178 9.56 7.64 17.89
C ALA A 178 9.12 6.96 16.58
N GLY A 179 7.91 6.43 16.54
CA GLY A 179 7.32 5.81 15.38
C GLY A 179 6.09 4.97 15.74
N GLY A 180 5.63 4.20 14.78
CA GLY A 180 4.47 3.33 14.99
C GLY A 180 4.44 2.12 14.07
N VAL A 181 3.60 1.16 14.41
CA VAL A 181 3.31 -0.04 13.60
C VAL A 181 1.81 -0.17 13.40
N MET A 182 1.41 -0.36 12.14
CA MET A 182 0.07 -0.82 11.81
C MET A 182 0.12 -2.25 11.30
N VAL A 183 -0.52 -3.17 12.02
CA VAL A 183 -0.61 -4.57 11.63
C VAL A 183 -1.83 -4.74 10.73
N THR A 184 -1.61 -4.73 9.44
CA THR A 184 -2.64 -4.87 8.38
C THR A 184 -1.99 -5.14 7.03
N PRO A 185 -2.56 -6.00 6.18
CA PRO A 185 -2.17 -6.13 4.79
C PRO A 185 -3.00 -5.24 3.84
N SER A 186 -3.78 -4.27 4.37
CA SER A 186 -4.73 -3.43 3.64
C SER A 186 -5.81 -4.29 2.92
N HIS A 187 -5.87 -4.23 1.60
CA HIS A 187 -6.87 -4.89 0.75
C HIS A 187 -6.48 -6.31 0.27
N ASN A 188 -5.38 -6.89 0.76
CA ASN A 188 -4.99 -8.24 0.32
C ASN A 188 -6.02 -9.30 0.77
N PRO A 189 -6.07 -10.49 0.09
CA PRO A 189 -6.91 -11.61 0.51
C PRO A 189 -6.71 -12.04 1.97
N LYS A 190 -7.66 -12.77 2.52
CA LYS A 190 -7.72 -13.16 3.95
C LYS A 190 -6.50 -13.94 4.46
N GLU A 191 -5.79 -14.64 3.57
CA GLU A 191 -4.61 -15.43 3.92
C GLU A 191 -3.37 -14.57 4.21
N TYR A 192 -3.43 -13.27 3.92
CA TYR A 192 -2.31 -12.34 4.09
C TYR A 192 -2.42 -11.56 5.38
N ASN A 193 -1.25 -11.20 5.93
CA ASN A 193 -1.13 -10.13 6.91
C ASN A 193 0.03 -9.19 6.52
N GLY A 194 0.15 -8.07 7.23
CA GLY A 194 1.14 -7.04 6.96
C GLY A 194 1.59 -6.32 8.22
N TYR A 195 2.68 -5.59 8.10
CA TYR A 195 3.33 -4.87 9.19
C TYR A 195 3.87 -3.57 8.60
N LYS A 196 3.09 -2.47 8.68
CA LYS A 196 3.46 -1.15 8.16
C LYS A 196 4.22 -0.37 9.24
N VAL A 197 5.43 0.11 8.95
CA VAL A 197 6.27 0.84 9.88
C VAL A 197 6.24 2.34 9.57
N TYR A 198 5.96 3.14 10.59
CA TYR A 198 5.89 4.61 10.55
C TYR A 198 7.05 5.20 11.35
N TRP A 199 7.63 6.29 10.83
CA TRP A 199 8.69 7.04 11.49
C TRP A 199 8.12 8.12 12.43
N GLU A 200 8.98 8.78 13.22
CA GLU A 200 8.57 9.84 14.17
C GLU A 200 7.82 11.02 13.51
N ASN A 201 7.96 11.19 12.21
CA ASN A 201 7.25 12.20 11.44
C ASN A 201 5.84 11.74 10.99
N SER A 202 5.34 10.64 11.52
CA SER A 202 4.04 10.01 11.22
C SER A 202 3.85 9.49 9.79
N VAL A 203 4.90 9.46 8.98
CA VAL A 203 4.88 8.90 7.62
C VAL A 203 5.54 7.53 7.63
N GLN A 204 5.11 6.63 6.75
CA GLN A 204 5.80 5.36 6.55
C GLN A 204 7.28 5.60 6.20
N ILE A 205 8.15 4.71 6.69
CA ILE A 205 9.60 4.82 6.52
C ILE A 205 10.02 4.90 5.05
N ILE A 206 11.09 5.64 4.80
CA ILE A 206 11.77 5.74 3.51
C ILE A 206 13.26 5.38 3.68
N PRO A 207 14.02 5.10 2.61
CA PRO A 207 15.47 4.94 2.72
C PRO A 207 16.12 6.12 3.46
N PRO A 208 17.13 5.87 4.34
CA PRO A 208 17.84 4.59 4.53
C PRO A 208 17.26 3.66 5.61
N HIS A 209 16.13 4.03 6.24
CA HIS A 209 15.58 3.33 7.41
C HIS A 209 15.21 1.86 7.10
N ASP A 210 14.67 1.58 5.92
CA ASP A 210 14.32 0.23 5.47
C ASP A 210 15.53 -0.72 5.50
N LYS A 211 16.68 -0.26 5.00
CA LYS A 211 17.92 -1.06 4.99
C LYS A 211 18.50 -1.25 6.40
N GLY A 212 18.49 -0.18 7.20
CA GLY A 212 18.98 -0.25 8.57
C GLY A 212 18.16 -1.23 9.43
N ILE A 213 16.83 -1.15 9.35
CA ILE A 213 15.93 -2.09 10.04
C ILE A 213 16.16 -3.52 9.54
N SER A 214 16.22 -3.72 8.21
CA SER A 214 16.48 -5.05 7.62
C SER A 214 17.78 -5.67 8.12
N GLN A 215 18.84 -4.88 8.23
CA GLN A 215 20.11 -5.34 8.77
C GLN A 215 19.98 -5.73 10.24
N LYS A 216 19.34 -4.88 11.08
CA LYS A 216 19.12 -5.18 12.50
C LYS A 216 18.24 -6.41 12.74
N ILE A 217 17.28 -6.69 11.87
CA ILE A 217 16.51 -7.93 11.92
C ILE A 217 17.43 -9.14 11.78
N LEU A 218 18.34 -9.12 10.81
CA LEU A 218 19.28 -10.23 10.58
C LEU A 218 20.32 -10.39 11.71
N GLU A 219 20.64 -9.33 12.42
CA GLU A 219 21.55 -9.33 13.58
C GLU A 219 20.84 -9.81 14.88
N ASN A 220 19.50 -9.84 14.93
CA ASN A 220 18.71 -10.10 16.13
C ASN A 220 17.67 -11.22 15.91
N LEU A 221 18.12 -12.40 15.43
CA LEU A 221 17.25 -13.54 15.13
C LEU A 221 16.96 -14.44 16.34
N GLU A 222 17.73 -14.35 17.42
CA GLU A 222 17.45 -15.07 18.67
C GLU A 222 16.21 -14.46 19.35
N LEU A 223 15.24 -15.31 19.66
CA LEU A 223 13.96 -14.84 20.19
C LEU A 223 14.09 -14.45 21.66
N LEU A 224 13.57 -13.28 22.00
CA LEU A 224 13.35 -12.86 23.38
C LEU A 224 12.25 -13.71 24.04
N ASP A 225 12.38 -13.91 25.34
CA ASP A 225 11.35 -14.52 26.16
C ASP A 225 10.24 -13.52 26.45
N LEU A 226 9.14 -13.61 25.68
CA LEU A 226 8.04 -12.66 25.78
C LEU A 226 7.21 -12.79 27.06
N GLU A 227 7.29 -13.92 27.79
CA GLU A 227 6.55 -14.09 29.05
C GLU A 227 6.98 -13.05 30.10
N LYS A 228 8.24 -12.62 30.07
CA LYS A 228 8.78 -11.57 30.95
C LYS A 228 8.17 -10.18 30.72
N ALA A 229 7.55 -9.93 29.58
CA ALA A 229 6.92 -8.64 29.32
C ALA A 229 5.69 -8.40 30.22
N SER A 230 5.02 -9.47 30.66
CA SER A 230 3.86 -9.36 31.55
C SER A 230 4.18 -8.68 32.88
N GLU A 231 5.41 -8.79 33.36
CA GLU A 231 5.88 -8.12 34.59
C GLU A 231 6.02 -6.60 34.42
N LEU A 232 6.22 -6.13 33.16
CA LEU A 232 6.45 -4.73 32.80
C LEU A 232 5.20 -4.02 32.28
N SER A 233 4.14 -4.75 31.94
CA SER A 233 2.99 -4.23 31.21
C SER A 233 2.26 -3.09 31.92
N SER A 234 2.17 -3.09 33.24
CA SER A 234 1.51 -2.04 34.03
C SER A 234 2.27 -0.70 34.03
N GLU A 235 3.56 -0.72 33.71
CA GLU A 235 4.43 0.47 33.75
C GLU A 235 4.64 1.10 32.39
N LEU A 236 4.66 0.29 31.34
CA LEU A 236 5.05 0.71 29.98
C LEU A 236 3.93 0.64 28.95
N LEU A 237 2.81 -0.03 29.24
CA LEU A 237 1.72 -0.24 28.30
C LEU A 237 0.56 0.74 28.55
N TYR A 238 0.14 1.45 27.51
CA TYR A 238 -0.93 2.44 27.54
C TYR A 238 -1.91 2.23 26.38
N ASP A 239 -3.18 2.48 26.59
CA ASP A 239 -4.16 2.62 25.53
C ASP A 239 -4.23 4.09 25.06
N PRO A 240 -3.96 4.38 23.76
CA PRO A 240 -3.99 5.75 23.26
C PRO A 240 -5.39 6.39 23.30
N ILE A 241 -6.45 5.61 23.14
CA ILE A 241 -7.82 6.13 23.18
C ILE A 241 -8.21 6.48 24.61
N GLU A 242 -8.03 5.54 25.54
CA GLU A 242 -8.42 5.72 26.93
C GLU A 242 -7.60 6.81 27.65
N THR A 243 -6.28 6.85 27.40
CA THR A 243 -5.38 7.76 28.12
C THR A 243 -5.24 9.13 27.45
N ASN A 244 -5.36 9.24 26.13
CA ASN A 244 -5.05 10.46 25.37
C ASN A 244 -6.20 10.91 24.46
N GLN A 245 -7.28 10.18 24.32
CA GLN A 245 -8.45 10.51 23.48
C GLN A 245 -8.05 10.88 22.03
N VAL A 246 -7.12 10.12 21.48
CA VAL A 246 -6.53 10.38 20.16
C VAL A 246 -7.60 10.37 19.06
N ASP A 247 -8.61 9.52 19.18
CA ASP A 247 -9.75 9.42 18.26
C ASP A 247 -10.62 10.69 18.28
N GLU A 248 -10.90 11.29 19.43
CA GLU A 248 -11.65 12.54 19.52
C GLU A 248 -10.89 13.70 18.89
N GLN A 249 -9.59 13.80 19.18
CA GLN A 249 -8.74 14.81 18.56
C GLN A 249 -8.69 14.65 17.05
N TYR A 250 -8.60 13.42 16.53
CA TYR A 250 -8.62 13.13 15.09
C TYR A 250 -9.89 13.66 14.44
N TYR A 251 -11.07 13.35 14.97
CA TYR A 251 -12.33 13.84 14.40
C TYR A 251 -12.45 15.36 14.45
N ASN A 252 -12.02 15.97 15.55
CA ASN A 252 -12.04 17.42 15.68
C ASN A 252 -11.09 18.09 14.68
N GLU A 253 -9.87 17.58 14.49
CA GLU A 253 -8.92 18.16 13.57
C GLU A 253 -9.34 17.99 12.10
N ILE A 254 -9.85 16.82 11.69
CA ILE A 254 -10.36 16.66 10.31
C ILE A 254 -11.59 17.53 10.06
N TYR A 255 -12.46 17.67 11.07
CA TYR A 255 -13.61 18.56 10.98
C TYR A 255 -13.19 20.02 10.81
N GLU A 256 -12.28 20.52 11.65
CA GLU A 256 -11.76 21.88 11.56
C GLU A 256 -10.99 22.11 10.24
N GLU A 257 -10.18 21.17 9.79
CA GLU A 257 -9.47 21.25 8.51
C GLU A 257 -10.46 21.35 7.34
N LEU A 258 -11.50 20.55 7.33
CA LEU A 258 -12.48 20.50 6.24
C LEU A 258 -13.55 21.59 6.35
N LYS A 259 -14.06 21.90 7.56
CA LYS A 259 -15.06 22.94 7.82
C LYS A 259 -14.48 24.34 7.64
N SER A 260 -13.23 24.56 8.05
CA SER A 260 -12.61 25.90 8.04
C SER A 260 -12.62 26.58 6.66
N HIS A 261 -13.00 25.86 5.63
CA HIS A 261 -13.03 26.31 4.25
C HIS A 261 -14.44 26.37 3.66
N LEU A 262 -15.48 26.02 4.44
CA LEU A 262 -16.85 26.06 3.96
C LEU A 262 -17.49 27.43 4.21
N CYS A 263 -17.91 28.10 3.13
CA CYS A 263 -18.79 29.27 3.18
C CYS A 263 -20.27 28.87 2.94
N TYR A 264 -20.57 27.56 2.98
CA TYR A 264 -21.90 27.01 2.70
C TYR A 264 -22.44 26.35 3.95
N ASN A 265 -23.67 26.67 4.29
CA ASN A 265 -24.43 25.90 5.24
C ASN A 265 -24.96 24.67 4.50
N LEU A 266 -24.19 23.56 4.53
CA LEU A 266 -24.55 22.28 3.89
C LEU A 266 -25.56 21.49 4.75
N GLN A 267 -26.24 22.16 5.69
CA GLN A 267 -27.17 21.49 6.60
C GLN A 267 -28.48 21.12 5.92
N SER A 268 -28.84 19.87 6.11
CA SER A 268 -30.18 19.30 6.29
C SER A 268 -31.28 19.45 5.21
N SER A 269 -31.11 20.17 4.12
CA SER A 269 -32.11 20.20 3.03
C SER A 269 -31.82 19.23 1.88
N SER A 270 -30.64 18.58 1.91
CA SER A 270 -30.21 17.66 0.87
C SER A 270 -31.04 16.37 0.89
N TYR A 271 -31.51 15.95 -0.27
CA TYR A 271 -32.14 14.66 -0.51
C TYR A 271 -31.11 13.56 -0.86
N LEU A 272 -29.81 13.90 -0.87
CA LEU A 272 -28.74 12.97 -1.23
C LEU A 272 -28.69 11.80 -0.24
N LYS A 273 -29.06 10.62 -0.73
CA LYS A 273 -28.91 9.37 -0.01
C LYS A 273 -27.61 8.71 -0.41
N ILE A 274 -26.84 8.28 0.58
CA ILE A 274 -25.51 7.71 0.39
C ILE A 274 -25.51 6.29 0.92
N THR A 275 -25.13 5.33 0.10
CA THR A 275 -24.85 3.96 0.52
C THR A 275 -23.38 3.80 0.84
N TYR A 276 -23.07 3.06 1.90
CA TYR A 276 -21.69 2.85 2.37
C TYR A 276 -21.38 1.37 2.56
N THR A 277 -20.19 0.96 2.16
CA THR A 277 -19.63 -0.34 2.52
C THR A 277 -18.24 -0.21 3.12
N ALA A 278 -17.99 -0.95 4.21
CA ALA A 278 -16.68 -1.17 4.82
C ALA A 278 -15.99 -2.43 4.28
N MET A 279 -16.63 -3.19 3.39
CA MET A 279 -16.12 -4.47 2.88
C MET A 279 -15.65 -5.43 3.98
N HIS A 280 -16.44 -5.59 5.04
CA HIS A 280 -16.08 -6.34 6.26
C HIS A 280 -14.83 -5.81 6.99
N GLY A 281 -14.43 -4.57 6.70
CA GLY A 281 -13.26 -3.93 7.32
C GLY A 281 -13.62 -3.12 8.56
N VAL A 282 -12.65 -2.35 9.04
CA VAL A 282 -12.78 -1.54 10.26
C VAL A 282 -13.59 -0.25 10.06
N GLY A 283 -13.89 0.15 8.81
CA GLY A 283 -14.30 1.51 8.47
C GLY A 283 -15.66 1.96 8.98
N TYR A 284 -16.65 1.05 9.22
CA TYR A 284 -18.05 1.44 9.43
C TYR A 284 -18.25 2.35 10.66
N GLU A 285 -17.81 1.94 11.83
CA GLU A 285 -17.98 2.74 13.05
C GLU A 285 -17.24 4.08 12.96
N TRP A 286 -16.11 4.10 12.27
CA TRP A 286 -15.30 5.31 12.07
C TRP A 286 -15.97 6.31 11.11
N ILE A 287 -16.53 5.84 10.00
CA ILE A 287 -17.32 6.68 9.08
C ILE A 287 -18.61 7.17 9.74
N LYS A 288 -19.31 6.32 10.46
CA LYS A 288 -20.54 6.68 11.17
C LYS A 288 -20.29 7.80 12.19
N ARG A 289 -19.18 7.74 12.91
CA ARG A 289 -18.77 8.81 13.83
C ARG A 289 -18.38 10.09 13.08
N ALA A 290 -17.66 10.00 11.96
CA ALA A 290 -17.35 11.14 11.12
C ALA A 290 -18.62 11.80 10.57
N ILE A 291 -19.56 11.04 10.03
CA ILE A 291 -20.89 11.53 9.56
C ILE A 291 -21.61 12.33 10.66
N LYS A 292 -21.61 11.80 11.89
CA LYS A 292 -22.19 12.49 13.05
C LYS A 292 -21.45 13.78 13.39
N THR A 293 -20.11 13.76 13.39
CA THR A 293 -19.28 14.94 13.69
C THR A 293 -19.49 16.07 12.65
N PHE A 294 -19.70 15.70 11.38
CA PHE A 294 -19.97 16.64 10.29
C PHE A 294 -21.44 17.03 10.16
N GLU A 295 -22.32 16.46 10.98
CA GLU A 295 -23.77 16.71 10.95
C GLU A 295 -24.39 16.38 9.58
N PHE A 296 -23.85 15.36 8.87
CA PHE A 296 -24.41 14.88 7.63
C PHE A 296 -25.60 13.92 7.89
N ASN A 297 -26.46 13.76 6.88
CA ASN A 297 -27.50 12.75 6.93
C ASN A 297 -26.91 11.35 7.13
N PRO A 298 -27.60 10.46 7.90
CA PRO A 298 -27.13 9.10 8.09
C PRO A 298 -26.93 8.37 6.78
N ILE A 299 -25.84 7.61 6.68
CA ILE A 299 -25.55 6.73 5.56
C ILE A 299 -26.40 5.46 5.64
N ILE A 300 -26.62 4.82 4.49
CA ILE A 300 -27.30 3.52 4.36
C ILE A 300 -26.20 2.46 4.23
N PRO A 301 -25.97 1.64 5.26
CA PRO A 301 -24.93 0.64 5.22
C PRO A 301 -25.33 -0.57 4.35
N VAL A 302 -24.32 -1.24 3.77
CA VAL A 302 -24.47 -2.59 3.24
C VAL A 302 -24.42 -3.55 4.42
N GLU A 303 -25.58 -3.88 4.99
CA GLU A 303 -25.72 -4.59 6.27
C GLU A 303 -24.85 -5.86 6.39
N SER A 304 -24.71 -6.63 5.29
CA SER A 304 -23.90 -7.83 5.27
C SER A 304 -22.39 -7.55 5.32
N GLN A 305 -21.94 -6.29 5.24
CA GLN A 305 -20.54 -5.88 5.17
C GLN A 305 -20.14 -4.86 6.25
N VAL A 306 -21.04 -4.53 7.20
CA VAL A 306 -20.76 -3.54 8.26
C VAL A 306 -19.86 -4.09 9.35
N GLU A 307 -20.09 -5.34 9.77
CA GLU A 307 -19.30 -5.96 10.81
C GLU A 307 -17.95 -6.43 10.27
N PRO A 308 -16.85 -6.12 10.97
CA PRO A 308 -15.55 -6.63 10.63
C PRO A 308 -15.51 -8.16 10.65
N ASP A 309 -15.17 -8.79 9.51
CA ASP A 309 -15.07 -10.24 9.39
C ASP A 309 -13.78 -10.65 8.67
N PRO A 310 -12.83 -11.33 9.36
CA PRO A 310 -11.55 -11.73 8.77
C PRO A 310 -11.70 -12.75 7.62
N LYS A 311 -12.89 -13.33 7.43
CA LYS A 311 -13.16 -14.30 6.34
C LYS A 311 -13.64 -13.65 5.05
N PHE A 312 -14.07 -12.37 5.08
CA PHE A 312 -14.59 -11.63 3.92
C PHE A 312 -15.63 -12.41 3.10
N PRO A 313 -16.73 -12.88 3.72
CA PRO A 313 -17.62 -13.87 3.10
C PRO A 313 -18.29 -13.42 1.80
N THR A 314 -18.53 -12.12 1.62
CA THR A 314 -19.19 -11.58 0.43
C THR A 314 -18.24 -10.98 -0.60
N VAL A 315 -16.96 -10.78 -0.24
CA VAL A 315 -15.96 -10.15 -1.12
C VAL A 315 -14.58 -10.79 -0.88
N PRO A 316 -14.28 -11.95 -1.49
CA PRO A 316 -13.05 -12.72 -1.23
C PRO A 316 -11.75 -11.95 -1.49
N PHE A 317 -11.79 -10.94 -2.36
CA PHE A 317 -10.71 -9.99 -2.58
C PHE A 317 -11.22 -8.57 -2.24
N PRO A 318 -11.04 -8.10 -0.98
CA PRO A 318 -11.68 -6.89 -0.47
C PRO A 318 -10.93 -5.62 -0.92
N ASN A 319 -10.79 -5.46 -2.23
CA ASN A 319 -10.25 -4.26 -2.88
C ASN A 319 -11.37 -3.56 -3.63
N PRO A 320 -11.74 -2.31 -3.27
CA PRO A 320 -12.81 -1.59 -3.95
C PRO A 320 -12.59 -1.35 -5.46
N GLU A 321 -11.35 -1.45 -5.94
CA GLU A 321 -11.02 -1.33 -7.37
C GLU A 321 -11.29 -2.62 -8.17
N GLU A 322 -11.52 -3.75 -7.49
CA GLU A 322 -11.78 -5.01 -8.16
C GLU A 322 -13.19 -5.04 -8.74
N LYS A 323 -13.31 -5.61 -9.95
CA LYS A 323 -14.60 -5.75 -10.61
C LYS A 323 -15.54 -6.60 -9.75
N GLY A 324 -16.76 -6.12 -9.52
CA GLY A 324 -17.77 -6.79 -8.71
C GLY A 324 -17.65 -6.52 -7.20
N ALA A 325 -16.59 -5.88 -6.73
CA ALA A 325 -16.43 -5.57 -5.30
C ALA A 325 -17.52 -4.62 -4.75
N LEU A 326 -18.10 -3.78 -5.61
CA LEU A 326 -19.18 -2.84 -5.26
C LEU A 326 -20.58 -3.34 -5.60
N ASP A 327 -20.77 -4.56 -6.12
CA ASP A 327 -22.06 -5.04 -6.60
C ASP A 327 -23.14 -5.03 -5.50
N LEU A 328 -22.84 -5.54 -4.31
CA LEU A 328 -23.77 -5.48 -3.16
C LEU A 328 -24.09 -4.06 -2.72
N ALA A 329 -23.14 -3.14 -2.85
CA ALA A 329 -23.37 -1.73 -2.56
C ALA A 329 -24.29 -1.09 -3.60
N MET A 330 -24.16 -1.45 -4.89
CA MET A 330 -25.06 -1.01 -5.95
C MET A 330 -26.47 -1.56 -5.77
N GLU A 331 -26.62 -2.86 -5.43
CA GLU A 331 -27.91 -3.47 -5.10
C GLU A 331 -28.57 -2.78 -3.91
N THR A 332 -27.82 -2.57 -2.82
CA THR A 332 -28.33 -1.87 -1.63
C THR A 332 -28.75 -0.44 -1.96
N ALA A 333 -27.96 0.26 -2.78
CA ALA A 333 -28.25 1.63 -3.20
C ALA A 333 -29.52 1.70 -4.07
N ASP A 334 -29.69 0.77 -5.01
CA ASP A 334 -30.88 0.71 -5.85
C ASP A 334 -32.14 0.44 -5.05
N LEU A 335 -32.09 -0.47 -4.07
CA LEU A 335 -33.23 -0.79 -3.18
C LEU A 335 -33.65 0.39 -2.29
N ASN A 336 -32.70 1.23 -1.88
CA ASN A 336 -32.95 2.36 -0.95
C ASN A 336 -33.07 3.71 -1.66
N GLY A 337 -32.91 3.75 -2.99
CA GLY A 337 -32.95 4.97 -3.78
C GLY A 337 -31.76 5.90 -3.52
N SER A 338 -30.59 5.33 -3.21
CA SER A 338 -29.34 6.11 -3.12
C SER A 338 -28.81 6.43 -4.51
N SER A 339 -28.19 7.60 -4.64
CA SER A 339 -27.55 8.02 -5.89
C SER A 339 -26.01 8.06 -5.79
N LEU A 340 -25.47 7.88 -4.59
CA LEU A 340 -24.02 7.89 -4.32
C LEU A 340 -23.64 6.68 -3.46
N ILE A 341 -22.56 6.03 -3.82
CA ILE A 341 -21.91 4.95 -3.06
C ILE A 341 -20.53 5.40 -2.64
N ILE A 342 -20.19 5.17 -1.39
CA ILE A 342 -18.85 5.36 -0.81
C ILE A 342 -18.39 4.02 -0.24
N ALA A 343 -17.16 3.63 -0.52
CA ALA A 343 -16.56 2.41 -0.03
C ALA A 343 -15.14 2.67 0.49
N ASN A 344 -14.81 2.04 1.62
CA ASN A 344 -13.44 1.96 2.11
C ASN A 344 -12.92 0.52 1.99
N ASP A 345 -11.62 0.36 1.84
CA ASP A 345 -10.95 -0.93 1.96
C ASP A 345 -10.83 -1.35 3.45
N PRO A 346 -10.40 -2.60 3.74
CA PRO A 346 -10.51 -3.14 5.10
C PRO A 346 -9.84 -2.34 6.22
N ASP A 347 -8.77 -1.62 5.97
CA ASP A 347 -8.08 -0.75 6.94
C ASP A 347 -8.43 0.74 6.77
N ALA A 348 -9.44 1.03 5.95
CA ALA A 348 -10.07 2.33 5.75
C ALA A 348 -9.10 3.47 5.37
N ASP A 349 -7.98 3.13 4.70
CA ASP A 349 -7.04 4.12 4.20
C ASP A 349 -7.36 4.59 2.77
N ARG A 350 -8.34 3.95 2.07
CA ARG A 350 -8.75 4.26 0.70
C ARG A 350 -10.20 4.68 0.60
N LEU A 351 -10.55 5.34 -0.51
CA LEU A 351 -11.90 5.75 -0.86
C LEU A 351 -12.21 5.38 -2.30
N ALA A 352 -13.22 4.54 -2.50
CA ALA A 352 -13.86 4.33 -3.80
C ALA A 352 -15.26 4.96 -3.81
N VAL A 353 -15.70 5.35 -5.01
CA VAL A 353 -16.95 6.07 -5.23
C VAL A 353 -17.65 5.54 -6.46
N ALA A 354 -18.97 5.39 -6.37
CA ALA A 354 -19.82 5.19 -7.54
C ALA A 354 -21.02 6.14 -7.48
N GLU A 355 -21.40 6.70 -8.62
CA GLU A 355 -22.53 7.62 -8.77
C GLU A 355 -23.53 7.04 -9.77
N LYS A 356 -24.82 7.16 -9.45
CA LYS A 356 -25.90 6.69 -10.30
C LYS A 356 -26.04 7.61 -11.51
N ILE A 357 -25.98 7.05 -12.71
CA ILE A 357 -26.17 7.81 -13.94
C ILE A 357 -27.64 8.18 -14.08
N PRO A 358 -27.99 9.48 -14.23
CA PRO A 358 -29.37 9.90 -14.41
C PRO A 358 -30.04 9.23 -15.62
N SER A 359 -31.28 8.77 -15.44
CA SER A 359 -32.07 8.11 -16.51
C SER A 359 -32.23 8.96 -17.77
N SER A 360 -32.19 10.30 -17.63
CA SER A 360 -32.23 11.25 -18.76
C SER A 360 -31.03 11.19 -19.70
N GLN A 361 -29.94 10.49 -19.29
CA GLN A 361 -28.74 10.28 -20.11
C GLN A 361 -28.78 8.96 -20.90
N PHE A 362 -29.84 8.16 -20.76
CA PHE A 362 -30.02 6.93 -21.51
C PHE A 362 -31.00 7.13 -22.66
N SER A 363 -30.66 6.66 -23.84
CA SER A 363 -31.64 6.47 -24.93
C SER A 363 -32.52 5.25 -24.62
N GLU A 364 -33.76 5.21 -25.14
CA GLU A 364 -34.70 4.11 -24.92
C GLU A 364 -34.13 2.72 -25.27
N ASN A 365 -33.13 2.69 -26.17
CA ASN A 365 -32.46 1.45 -26.62
C ASN A 365 -31.29 1.02 -25.72
N GLU A 366 -30.98 1.75 -24.64
CA GLU A 366 -29.80 1.52 -23.77
C GLU A 366 -30.17 0.91 -22.40
N SER A 367 -31.30 0.23 -22.29
CA SER A 367 -31.78 -0.41 -21.05
C SER A 367 -30.81 -1.40 -20.39
N ASN A 368 -29.78 -1.85 -21.13
CA ASN A 368 -28.76 -2.79 -20.66
C ASN A 368 -27.43 -2.12 -20.24
N LYS A 369 -27.31 -0.78 -20.26
CA LYS A 369 -26.08 -0.11 -19.80
C LYS A 369 -26.02 -0.07 -18.27
N PRO A 370 -24.79 -0.07 -17.70
CA PRO A 370 -24.62 0.08 -16.27
C PRO A 370 -25.30 1.37 -15.77
N LYS A 371 -26.12 1.24 -14.76
CA LYS A 371 -26.78 2.38 -14.11
C LYS A 371 -25.83 3.19 -13.22
N TRP A 372 -24.60 2.72 -13.03
CA TRP A 372 -23.63 3.25 -12.12
C TRP A 372 -22.32 3.60 -12.85
N HIS A 373 -21.78 4.77 -12.57
CA HIS A 373 -20.40 5.14 -12.91
C HIS A 373 -19.51 4.90 -11.69
N VAL A 374 -18.60 3.91 -11.78
CA VAL A 374 -17.56 3.70 -10.78
C VAL A 374 -16.39 4.61 -11.14
N PHE A 375 -16.12 5.57 -10.28
CA PHE A 375 -15.04 6.53 -10.51
C PHE A 375 -13.66 5.87 -10.43
N HIS A 376 -12.82 6.15 -11.42
CA HIS A 376 -11.41 5.82 -11.34
C HIS A 376 -10.71 6.69 -10.28
N GLY A 377 -9.66 6.15 -9.62
CA GLY A 377 -8.97 6.89 -8.55
C GLY A 377 -8.42 8.26 -9.00
N ASN A 378 -8.00 8.38 -10.26
CA ASN A 378 -7.62 9.69 -10.83
C ASN A 378 -8.79 10.66 -10.92
N GLU A 379 -9.99 10.21 -11.29
CA GLU A 379 -11.18 11.07 -11.40
C GLU A 379 -11.55 11.65 -10.02
N ILE A 380 -11.53 10.80 -8.99
CA ILE A 380 -11.78 11.23 -7.61
C ILE A 380 -10.69 12.22 -7.16
N GLY A 381 -9.41 11.92 -7.42
CA GLY A 381 -8.29 12.80 -7.05
C GLY A 381 -8.39 14.18 -7.70
N ILE A 382 -8.80 14.24 -8.96
CA ILE A 382 -9.01 15.48 -9.71
C ILE A 382 -10.19 16.28 -9.14
N LEU A 383 -11.30 15.60 -8.84
CA LEU A 383 -12.48 16.21 -8.23
C LEU A 383 -12.15 16.79 -6.84
N LEU A 384 -11.42 16.03 -6.01
CA LEU A 384 -10.96 16.49 -4.71
C LEU A 384 -9.97 17.66 -4.84
N ALA A 385 -9.05 17.63 -5.82
CA ALA A 385 -8.12 18.74 -6.08
C ALA A 385 -8.87 20.04 -6.44
N TRP A 386 -9.84 19.93 -7.34
CA TRP A 386 -10.70 21.06 -7.69
C TRP A 386 -11.50 21.57 -6.48
N TRP A 387 -12.09 20.67 -5.69
CA TRP A 387 -12.90 21.03 -4.54
C TRP A 387 -12.09 21.72 -3.45
N GLN A 388 -10.96 21.16 -3.06
CA GLN A 388 -10.09 21.75 -2.04
C GLN A 388 -9.54 23.12 -2.48
N PHE A 389 -9.12 23.24 -3.75
CA PHE A 389 -8.70 24.52 -4.31
C PHE A 389 -9.82 25.55 -4.27
N LYS A 390 -11.03 25.20 -4.71
CA LYS A 390 -12.20 26.06 -4.71
C LYS A 390 -12.55 26.57 -3.30
N LYS A 391 -12.51 25.70 -2.29
CA LYS A 391 -12.74 26.09 -0.91
C LYS A 391 -11.68 27.07 -0.41
N TYR A 392 -10.40 26.76 -0.67
CA TYR A 392 -9.28 27.55 -0.17
C TYR A 392 -9.23 28.96 -0.77
N GLN A 393 -9.62 29.15 -2.02
CA GLN A 393 -9.64 30.47 -2.66
C GLN A 393 -10.50 31.53 -1.93
N ARG A 394 -11.42 31.10 -1.09
CA ARG A 394 -12.36 31.99 -0.35
C ARG A 394 -11.79 32.50 0.97
N LYS A 395 -10.60 32.05 1.38
CA LYS A 395 -9.93 32.58 2.59
C LYS A 395 -9.34 33.98 2.37
N SER A 396 -9.44 34.82 3.40
CA SER A 396 -8.84 36.16 3.40
C SER A 396 -7.34 36.20 3.55
N SER A 397 -6.75 35.24 4.27
CA SER A 397 -5.30 35.07 4.44
C SER A 397 -4.85 33.78 3.74
N LYS A 398 -3.96 33.91 2.75
CA LYS A 398 -3.58 32.79 1.88
C LYS A 398 -2.09 32.52 1.94
N LYS A 399 -1.71 31.37 2.47
CA LYS A 399 -0.41 30.79 2.17
C LYS A 399 -0.42 30.29 0.72
N PRO A 400 0.74 30.24 0.02
CA PRO A 400 0.83 29.54 -1.25
C PRO A 400 0.45 28.07 -1.05
N ILE A 401 -0.29 27.51 -2.01
CA ILE A 401 -0.81 26.14 -1.91
C ILE A 401 -0.06 25.17 -2.79
N ALA A 402 -0.05 23.91 -2.37
CA ALA A 402 0.48 22.81 -3.15
C ALA A 402 -0.54 21.66 -3.20
N ILE A 403 -0.55 20.96 -4.35
CA ILE A 403 -1.25 19.69 -4.55
C ILE A 403 -0.26 18.72 -5.16
N LEU A 404 -0.22 17.49 -4.63
CA LEU A 404 0.71 16.45 -5.00
C LEU A 404 0.00 15.22 -5.54
N ASN A 405 0.67 14.48 -6.44
CA ASN A 405 0.25 13.13 -6.75
C ASN A 405 1.46 12.23 -7.11
N SER A 406 1.19 10.93 -7.28
CA SER A 406 2.22 10.00 -7.72
C SER A 406 2.56 10.20 -9.19
N THR A 407 3.78 9.85 -9.58
CA THR A 407 4.26 9.98 -10.97
C THR A 407 3.49 9.13 -11.98
N VAL A 408 2.66 8.19 -11.53
CA VAL A 408 1.77 7.37 -12.37
C VAL A 408 0.31 7.82 -12.31
N SER A 409 0.00 8.80 -11.47
CA SER A 409 -1.32 9.45 -11.41
C SER A 409 -1.48 10.51 -12.50
N SER A 410 -2.72 10.92 -12.74
CA SER A 410 -3.08 11.82 -13.85
C SER A 410 -2.35 13.16 -13.84
N LYS A 411 -1.86 13.57 -15.01
CA LYS A 411 -1.28 14.91 -15.26
C LYS A 411 -2.35 16.02 -15.36
N MET A 412 -3.62 15.67 -15.31
CA MET A 412 -4.71 16.65 -15.26
C MET A 412 -4.58 17.58 -14.05
N VAL A 413 -4.02 17.11 -12.92
CA VAL A 413 -3.71 17.97 -11.76
C VAL A 413 -2.66 19.03 -12.09
N LYS A 414 -1.63 18.66 -12.89
CA LYS A 414 -0.66 19.63 -13.38
C LYS A 414 -1.33 20.69 -14.26
N ALA A 415 -2.21 20.27 -15.15
CA ALA A 415 -2.97 21.19 -15.99
C ALA A 415 -3.90 22.11 -15.17
N LEU A 416 -4.48 21.61 -14.07
CA LEU A 416 -5.20 22.46 -13.10
C LEU A 416 -4.26 23.46 -12.41
N ALA A 417 -3.07 23.03 -12.03
CA ALA A 417 -2.07 23.90 -11.39
C ALA A 417 -1.61 25.02 -12.33
N ASP A 418 -1.30 24.68 -13.57
CA ASP A 418 -0.92 25.66 -14.61
C ASP A 418 -2.03 26.68 -14.86
N LYS A 419 -3.29 26.25 -14.76
CA LYS A 419 -4.46 27.14 -14.96
C LYS A 419 -4.80 28.01 -13.76
N PHE A 420 -4.71 27.47 -12.56
CA PHE A 420 -5.19 28.13 -11.34
C PHE A 420 -4.07 28.76 -10.50
N GLY A 421 -2.81 28.52 -10.84
CA GLY A 421 -1.65 29.15 -10.22
C GLY A 421 -1.27 28.54 -8.86
N PHE A 422 -1.48 27.25 -8.63
CA PHE A 422 -0.96 26.56 -7.47
C PHE A 422 0.25 25.70 -7.78
N LYS A 423 1.03 25.36 -6.76
CA LYS A 423 2.20 24.47 -6.93
C LYS A 423 1.75 23.02 -7.12
N TYR A 424 2.26 22.42 -8.17
CA TYR A 424 2.15 20.98 -8.41
C TYR A 424 3.49 20.29 -8.16
N GLU A 425 3.45 19.17 -7.44
CA GLU A 425 4.60 18.31 -7.24
C GLU A 425 4.22 16.85 -7.46
N GLU A 426 5.11 16.09 -8.09
CA GLU A 426 4.96 14.65 -8.21
C GLU A 426 6.03 13.90 -7.43
N THR A 427 5.68 12.72 -6.93
CA THR A 427 6.58 11.82 -6.21
C THR A 427 6.57 10.43 -6.83
N LEU A 428 7.46 9.56 -6.37
CA LEU A 428 7.34 8.12 -6.63
C LEU A 428 6.01 7.59 -6.11
N THR A 429 5.61 6.40 -6.61
CA THR A 429 4.49 5.65 -6.06
C THR A 429 4.77 5.17 -4.64
N GLY A 430 3.74 5.13 -3.84
CA GLY A 430 3.79 4.81 -2.42
C GLY A 430 3.64 6.07 -1.56
N PHE A 431 2.61 6.07 -0.71
CA PHE A 431 2.22 7.24 0.07
C PHE A 431 3.32 7.78 1.00
N LYS A 432 4.28 6.92 1.36
CA LYS A 432 5.49 7.34 2.07
C LYS A 432 6.25 8.49 1.40
N TRP A 433 6.26 8.55 0.06
CA TRP A 433 6.89 9.64 -0.67
C TRP A 433 6.04 10.90 -0.68
N LEU A 434 4.72 10.75 -0.82
CA LEU A 434 3.77 11.85 -0.80
C LEU A 434 3.72 12.53 0.59
N GLY A 435 3.62 11.74 1.66
CA GLY A 435 3.61 12.26 3.03
C GLY A 435 4.89 13.01 3.40
N ASN A 436 6.07 12.43 3.11
CA ASN A 436 7.35 13.12 3.35
C ASN A 436 7.47 14.41 2.52
N LYS A 437 7.05 14.38 1.24
CA LYS A 437 7.08 15.57 0.38
C LYS A 437 6.10 16.65 0.84
N ALA A 438 4.94 16.25 1.37
CA ALA A 438 3.97 17.18 1.96
C ALA A 438 4.58 17.93 3.15
N ILE A 439 5.22 17.23 4.07
CA ILE A 439 5.94 17.83 5.21
C ILE A 439 7.02 18.81 4.74
N ASP A 440 7.81 18.43 3.72
CA ASP A 440 8.86 19.31 3.17
C ASP A 440 8.29 20.59 2.56
N LEU A 441 7.15 20.51 1.87
CA LEU A 441 6.49 21.68 1.31
C LEU A 441 5.89 22.57 2.39
N GLU A 442 5.36 22.00 3.46
CA GLU A 442 4.86 22.80 4.60
C GLU A 442 5.97 23.52 5.35
N LYS A 443 7.14 22.90 5.52
CA LYS A 443 8.36 23.57 6.03
C LYS A 443 8.80 24.75 5.13
N GLN A 444 8.53 24.67 3.81
CA GLN A 444 8.78 25.76 2.86
C GLN A 444 7.68 26.83 2.85
N GLY A 445 6.67 26.70 3.72
CA GLY A 445 5.59 27.69 3.89
C GLY A 445 4.36 27.45 2.99
N TYR A 446 4.31 26.36 2.23
CA TYR A 446 3.10 25.99 1.48
C TYR A 446 2.03 25.40 2.42
N LYS A 447 0.77 25.55 2.03
CA LYS A 447 -0.34 24.74 2.56
C LYS A 447 -0.60 23.61 1.58
N VAL A 448 -0.37 22.37 2.00
CA VAL A 448 -0.72 21.21 1.20
C VAL A 448 -2.22 20.95 1.35
N LEU A 449 -2.95 20.99 0.23
CA LEU A 449 -4.40 20.80 0.22
C LEU A 449 -4.82 19.37 -0.07
N LEU A 450 -4.02 18.66 -0.86
CA LEU A 450 -4.28 17.29 -1.26
C LEU A 450 -2.98 16.62 -1.71
N ALA A 451 -2.84 15.35 -1.36
CA ALA A 451 -1.94 14.43 -2.02
C ALA A 451 -2.71 13.15 -2.38
N PHE A 452 -2.45 12.53 -3.55
CA PHE A 452 -3.17 11.32 -3.92
C PHE A 452 -2.39 10.36 -4.82
N GLU A 453 -2.80 9.11 -4.80
CA GLU A 453 -2.42 8.07 -5.74
C GLU A 453 -3.63 7.58 -6.53
N GLU A 454 -3.40 7.17 -7.79
CA GLU A 454 -4.42 6.62 -8.68
C GLU A 454 -5.12 5.37 -8.12
N ALA A 455 -4.45 4.67 -7.20
CA ALA A 455 -4.98 3.50 -6.50
C ALA A 455 -5.91 3.90 -5.33
N ILE A 456 -6.81 4.84 -5.57
CA ILE A 456 -7.86 5.32 -4.65
C ILE A 456 -7.38 5.76 -3.26
N GLY A 457 -6.15 6.26 -3.16
CA GLY A 457 -5.56 6.75 -1.90
C GLY A 457 -5.46 8.27 -1.87
N TYR A 458 -6.00 8.92 -0.85
CA TYR A 458 -6.09 10.38 -0.74
C TYR A 458 -5.71 10.86 0.66
N MET A 459 -4.87 11.87 0.73
CA MET A 459 -4.56 12.68 1.90
C MET A 459 -5.19 14.05 1.71
N VAL A 460 -6.25 14.36 2.44
CA VAL A 460 -6.97 15.64 2.34
C VAL A 460 -6.53 16.57 3.45
N GLY A 461 -5.86 17.67 3.07
CA GLY A 461 -5.19 18.53 4.05
C GLY A 461 -3.91 17.88 4.61
N SER A 462 -3.56 18.24 5.85
CA SER A 462 -2.33 17.79 6.52
C SER A 462 -2.55 17.31 7.97
N THR A 463 -3.78 16.93 8.30
CA THR A 463 -4.09 16.31 9.58
C THR A 463 -3.43 14.94 9.71
N VAL A 464 -3.46 14.15 8.64
CA VAL A 464 -2.80 12.84 8.53
C VAL A 464 -1.85 12.86 7.33
N TYR A 465 -0.59 12.45 7.50
CA TYR A 465 0.40 12.38 6.41
C TYR A 465 0.46 11.01 5.72
N ASP A 466 -0.66 10.33 5.68
CA ASP A 466 -0.90 9.10 4.91
C ASP A 466 -2.26 9.18 4.21
N LYS A 467 -2.63 8.15 3.45
CA LYS A 467 -3.97 7.97 2.92
C LYS A 467 -4.97 7.91 4.06
N ASP A 468 -6.06 8.65 3.90
CA ASP A 468 -7.14 8.66 4.88
C ASP A 468 -8.49 8.60 4.17
N GLY A 469 -9.06 7.40 4.11
CA GLY A 469 -10.34 7.14 3.48
C GLY A 469 -11.51 7.81 4.21
N ILE A 470 -11.36 8.11 5.50
CA ILE A 470 -12.40 8.73 6.32
C ILE A 470 -12.51 10.22 6.00
N SER A 471 -11.40 10.96 6.10
CA SER A 471 -11.39 12.40 5.79
C SER A 471 -11.68 12.64 4.30
N ALA A 472 -11.18 11.77 3.41
CA ALA A 472 -11.49 11.83 1.99
C ALA A 472 -12.99 11.62 1.71
N SER A 473 -13.65 10.70 2.41
CA SER A 473 -15.09 10.50 2.34
C SER A 473 -15.86 11.74 2.77
N MET A 474 -15.46 12.39 3.87
CA MET A 474 -16.10 13.63 4.33
C MET A 474 -15.94 14.75 3.31
N ALA A 475 -14.75 14.92 2.74
CA ALA A 475 -14.49 15.92 1.70
C ALA A 475 -15.31 15.66 0.42
N LEU A 476 -15.48 14.39 0.05
CA LEU A 476 -16.28 13.99 -1.11
C LEU A 476 -17.78 14.26 -0.86
N ILE A 477 -18.30 13.89 0.31
CA ILE A 477 -19.70 14.16 0.68
C ILE A 477 -19.98 15.67 0.64
N GLN A 478 -19.10 16.48 1.22
CA GLN A 478 -19.23 17.95 1.12
C GLN A 478 -19.31 18.43 -0.32
N MET A 479 -18.49 17.89 -1.19
CA MET A 479 -18.49 18.23 -2.61
C MET A 479 -19.78 17.80 -3.30
N ALA A 480 -20.26 16.58 -3.02
CA ALA A 480 -21.49 16.05 -3.60
C ALA A 480 -22.72 16.87 -3.17
N LEU A 481 -22.83 17.22 -1.89
CA LEU A 481 -23.88 18.11 -1.37
C LEU A 481 -23.82 19.49 -2.03
N TYR A 482 -22.62 20.07 -2.17
CA TYR A 482 -22.45 21.33 -2.87
C TYR A 482 -22.91 21.25 -4.34
N LEU A 483 -22.60 20.16 -5.03
CA LEU A 483 -22.98 19.97 -6.43
C LEU A 483 -24.49 19.75 -6.57
N GLU A 484 -25.12 19.00 -5.67
CA GLU A 484 -26.57 18.81 -5.62
C GLU A 484 -27.31 20.15 -5.49
N ASP A 485 -26.88 21.04 -4.58
CA ASP A 485 -27.44 22.41 -4.43
C ASP A 485 -27.31 23.25 -5.71
N HIS A 486 -26.38 22.88 -6.59
CA HIS A 486 -26.13 23.54 -7.88
C HIS A 486 -26.70 22.75 -9.07
N ASN A 487 -27.60 21.79 -8.83
CA ASN A 487 -28.20 20.91 -9.84
C ASN A 487 -27.15 20.22 -10.73
N SER A 488 -26.08 19.72 -10.12
CA SER A 488 -24.96 19.04 -10.79
C SER A 488 -24.56 17.78 -10.03
N THR A 489 -23.86 16.87 -10.69
CA THR A 489 -23.35 15.64 -10.12
C THR A 489 -21.81 15.60 -10.16
N LEU A 490 -21.20 14.63 -9.48
CA LEU A 490 -19.75 14.43 -9.53
C LEU A 490 -19.27 14.16 -10.97
N LEU A 491 -19.97 13.31 -11.70
CA LEU A 491 -19.65 12.98 -13.08
C LEU A 491 -19.76 14.21 -13.99
N GLN A 492 -20.85 14.96 -13.88
CA GLN A 492 -21.03 16.20 -14.67
C GLN A 492 -19.95 17.24 -14.34
N GLN A 493 -19.55 17.35 -13.06
CA GLN A 493 -18.47 18.26 -12.67
C GLN A 493 -17.13 17.83 -13.25
N PHE A 494 -16.83 16.52 -13.24
CA PHE A 494 -15.61 15.98 -13.84
C PHE A 494 -15.58 16.23 -15.37
N GLU A 495 -16.68 15.96 -16.07
CA GLU A 495 -16.81 16.24 -17.49
C GLU A 495 -16.66 17.75 -17.79
N LYS A 496 -17.24 18.61 -16.97
CA LYS A 496 -17.11 20.07 -17.10
C LYS A 496 -15.65 20.53 -16.95
N LEU A 497 -14.88 19.93 -16.06
CA LEU A 497 -13.44 20.20 -15.92
C LEU A 497 -12.68 19.77 -17.18
N SER A 498 -13.00 18.62 -17.74
CA SER A 498 -12.40 18.10 -18.94
C SER A 498 -12.76 18.95 -20.17
N ILE A 499 -14.06 19.08 -20.49
CA ILE A 499 -14.55 19.70 -21.72
C ILE A 499 -14.24 21.20 -21.77
N GLN A 500 -14.57 21.92 -20.70
CA GLN A 500 -14.55 23.39 -20.74
C GLN A 500 -13.18 24.00 -20.44
N LYS A 501 -12.26 23.22 -19.83
CA LYS A 501 -11.07 23.82 -19.23
C LYS A 501 -9.74 23.23 -19.69
N LEU A 502 -9.64 21.92 -19.87
CA LEU A 502 -8.33 21.25 -19.95
C LEU A 502 -8.15 20.34 -21.18
N GLY A 503 -9.23 19.84 -21.77
CA GLY A 503 -9.25 18.73 -22.70
C GLY A 503 -9.62 17.42 -22.02
N TYR A 504 -9.84 16.38 -22.77
CA TYR A 504 -10.09 15.05 -22.22
C TYR A 504 -8.79 14.39 -21.82
N PHE A 505 -8.70 13.98 -20.56
CA PHE A 505 -7.65 13.13 -20.02
C PHE A 505 -8.20 11.71 -19.88
N LEU A 506 -7.74 10.79 -20.71
CA LEU A 506 -8.15 9.40 -20.68
C LEU A 506 -6.99 8.51 -20.30
N PHE A 507 -7.29 7.45 -19.52
CA PHE A 507 -6.29 6.54 -18.96
C PHE A 507 -6.51 5.11 -19.46
N ASN A 508 -5.42 4.36 -19.56
CA ASN A 508 -5.44 2.92 -19.72
C ASN A 508 -4.32 2.34 -18.83
N ASN A 509 -4.69 1.90 -17.62
CA ASN A 509 -3.78 1.33 -16.65
C ASN A 509 -4.07 -0.16 -16.52
N SER A 510 -3.04 -0.99 -16.62
CA SER A 510 -3.18 -2.43 -16.43
C SER A 510 -1.83 -3.06 -16.08
N TYR A 511 -1.79 -4.39 -16.10
CA TYR A 511 -0.58 -5.13 -15.75
C TYR A 511 -0.56 -6.50 -16.46
N PHE A 512 0.62 -7.12 -16.42
CA PHE A 512 0.80 -8.53 -16.73
C PHE A 512 1.48 -9.22 -15.56
N TYR A 513 1.12 -10.48 -15.29
CA TYR A 513 1.91 -11.34 -14.43
C TYR A 513 3.15 -11.81 -15.16
N CYS A 514 4.30 -11.73 -14.48
CA CYS A 514 5.57 -12.26 -14.95
C CYS A 514 6.34 -12.78 -13.75
N TYR A 515 6.52 -14.09 -13.67
CA TYR A 515 7.17 -14.76 -12.54
C TYR A 515 8.68 -14.89 -12.72
N ASP A 516 9.17 -14.73 -13.95
CA ASP A 516 10.60 -14.84 -14.28
C ASP A 516 11.26 -13.45 -14.27
N LYS A 517 12.18 -13.23 -13.35
CA LYS A 517 12.94 -11.98 -13.23
C LYS A 517 13.83 -11.72 -14.45
N GLU A 518 14.36 -12.77 -15.11
CA GLU A 518 15.21 -12.60 -16.29
C GLU A 518 14.40 -12.10 -17.50
N VAL A 519 13.16 -12.57 -17.64
CA VAL A 519 12.23 -12.04 -18.65
C VAL A 519 11.96 -10.55 -18.38
N ILE A 520 11.67 -10.19 -17.14
CA ILE A 520 11.48 -8.77 -16.76
C ILE A 520 12.71 -7.95 -17.14
N ASN A 521 13.90 -8.40 -16.75
CA ASN A 521 15.16 -7.70 -17.04
C ASN A 521 15.41 -7.57 -18.54
N SER A 522 15.08 -8.60 -19.32
CA SER A 522 15.24 -8.58 -20.79
C SER A 522 14.32 -7.56 -21.46
N ILE A 523 13.06 -7.43 -21.02
CA ILE A 523 12.11 -6.41 -21.50
C ILE A 523 12.67 -5.01 -21.25
N PHE A 524 13.09 -4.69 -20.03
CA PHE A 524 13.62 -3.38 -19.71
C PHE A 524 14.98 -3.10 -20.38
N LYS A 525 15.83 -4.12 -20.55
CA LYS A 525 17.07 -4.00 -21.34
C LYS A 525 16.80 -3.64 -22.79
N LYS A 526 15.82 -4.32 -23.42
CA LYS A 526 15.38 -4.01 -24.79
C LYS A 526 14.91 -2.55 -24.90
N ILE A 527 14.07 -2.10 -23.98
CA ILE A 527 13.54 -0.74 -23.95
C ILE A 527 14.66 0.29 -23.81
N ARG A 528 15.67 0.03 -23.00
CA ARG A 528 16.85 0.91 -22.83
C ARG A 528 17.76 0.96 -24.05
N ASN A 529 17.74 -0.05 -24.90
CA ASN A 529 18.51 -0.09 -26.15
C ASN A 529 19.98 0.38 -25.93
N ASP A 530 20.69 -0.26 -25.02
CA ASP A 530 22.06 0.09 -24.58
C ASP A 530 22.24 1.57 -24.20
N GLY A 531 21.23 2.16 -23.56
CA GLY A 531 21.20 3.55 -23.08
C GLY A 531 20.86 4.59 -24.15
N LYS A 532 20.61 4.17 -25.39
CA LYS A 532 20.22 5.07 -26.50
C LYS A 532 18.74 5.38 -26.50
N TYR A 533 17.93 4.47 -25.93
CA TYR A 533 16.47 4.49 -25.96
C TYR A 533 15.89 4.61 -27.38
N PHE A 534 14.58 4.68 -27.50
CA PHE A 534 13.93 4.87 -28.80
C PHE A 534 13.41 6.29 -28.93
N GLU A 535 13.44 6.86 -30.13
CA GLU A 535 12.96 8.22 -30.40
C GLU A 535 11.46 8.28 -30.68
N LYS A 536 10.84 7.13 -31.00
CA LYS A 536 9.43 7.03 -31.35
C LYS A 536 8.84 5.65 -31.04
N LEU A 537 7.54 5.61 -30.83
CA LEU A 537 6.72 4.39 -30.79
C LEU A 537 5.71 4.46 -31.94
N GLY A 538 5.98 3.76 -33.04
CA GLY A 538 5.22 3.91 -34.28
C GLY A 538 5.15 5.36 -34.77
N PRO A 539 3.97 5.97 -34.92
CA PRO A 539 3.82 7.37 -35.32
C PRO A 539 4.04 8.36 -34.18
N PHE A 540 4.09 7.90 -32.92
CA PHE A 540 4.22 8.77 -31.75
C PHE A 540 5.68 9.07 -31.46
N LYS A 541 6.09 10.32 -31.58
CA LYS A 541 7.44 10.76 -31.24
C LYS A 541 7.59 10.96 -29.73
N ILE A 542 8.71 10.47 -29.19
CA ILE A 542 9.05 10.60 -27.77
C ILE A 542 9.75 11.96 -27.57
N LYS A 543 9.19 12.76 -26.66
CA LYS A 543 9.69 14.07 -26.27
C LYS A 543 10.76 13.97 -25.19
N SER A 544 10.52 13.09 -24.21
CA SER A 544 11.48 12.84 -23.11
C SER A 544 11.28 11.47 -22.48
N ILE A 545 12.36 10.98 -21.86
CA ILE A 545 12.40 9.69 -21.17
C ILE A 545 12.98 9.91 -19.78
N ARG A 546 12.32 9.35 -18.77
CA ARG A 546 12.81 9.29 -17.39
C ARG A 546 12.91 7.83 -16.96
N ASP A 547 14.11 7.37 -16.67
CA ASP A 547 14.41 6.02 -16.19
C ASP A 547 14.94 6.10 -14.75
N LEU A 548 14.10 5.77 -13.79
CA LEU A 548 14.42 5.84 -12.36
C LEU A 548 15.19 4.62 -11.85
N THR A 549 15.45 3.63 -12.71
CA THR A 549 16.38 2.54 -12.42
C THR A 549 17.83 2.98 -12.63
N THR A 550 18.08 3.75 -13.71
CA THR A 550 19.43 4.19 -14.09
C THR A 550 19.76 5.62 -13.65
N GLY A 551 18.74 6.38 -13.24
CA GLY A 551 18.88 7.80 -12.89
C GLY A 551 18.87 8.74 -14.10
N TYR A 552 18.48 8.27 -15.29
CA TYR A 552 18.44 9.07 -16.50
C TYR A 552 17.14 9.87 -16.65
N ASP A 553 17.22 11.13 -17.01
CA ASP A 553 16.06 11.97 -17.35
C ASP A 553 16.41 12.97 -18.45
N SER A 554 16.01 12.68 -19.70
CA SER A 554 16.33 13.55 -20.85
C SER A 554 15.58 14.89 -20.85
N SER A 555 14.63 15.11 -19.95
CA SER A 555 13.99 16.42 -19.75
C SER A 555 14.85 17.41 -18.97
N LYS A 556 15.96 16.94 -18.36
CA LYS A 556 16.87 17.72 -17.55
C LYS A 556 18.15 18.04 -18.33
N LYS A 557 18.73 19.22 -18.07
CA LYS A 557 19.94 19.69 -18.77
C LYS A 557 21.15 18.76 -18.58
N ASP A 558 21.24 18.14 -17.40
CA ASP A 558 22.32 17.20 -17.04
C ASP A 558 21.94 15.73 -17.23
N ASN A 559 20.76 15.47 -17.81
CA ASN A 559 20.18 14.14 -17.98
C ASN A 559 20.03 13.34 -16.69
N LYS A 560 19.97 13.99 -15.52
CA LYS A 560 19.83 13.31 -14.23
C LYS A 560 18.42 13.44 -13.67
N ALA A 561 17.88 12.32 -13.21
CA ALA A 561 16.59 12.30 -12.54
C ALA A 561 16.67 13.02 -11.17
N VAL A 562 15.61 13.77 -10.86
CA VAL A 562 15.45 14.46 -9.57
C VAL A 562 14.76 13.55 -8.53
N LEU A 563 13.88 12.66 -9.00
CA LEU A 563 13.22 11.69 -8.13
C LEU A 563 14.22 10.62 -7.67
N TYR A 564 13.91 9.99 -6.53
CA TYR A 564 14.75 8.92 -5.98
C TYR A 564 14.98 7.80 -7.01
N VAL A 565 16.22 7.37 -7.12
CA VAL A 565 16.69 6.33 -8.06
C VAL A 565 16.91 5.03 -7.30
N ASP A 566 16.26 3.96 -7.76
CA ASP A 566 16.44 2.63 -7.19
C ASP A 566 16.87 1.64 -8.29
N PRO A 567 18.16 1.22 -8.31
CA PRO A 567 18.67 0.26 -9.28
C PRO A 567 18.01 -1.14 -9.21
N ASN A 568 17.36 -1.45 -8.07
CA ASN A 568 16.70 -2.73 -7.87
C ASN A 568 15.24 -2.76 -8.32
N SER A 569 14.69 -1.59 -8.68
CA SER A 569 13.30 -1.45 -9.12
C SER A 569 13.26 -0.92 -10.55
N GLN A 570 12.58 -1.63 -11.44
CA GLN A 570 12.43 -1.20 -12.82
C GLN A 570 11.33 -0.15 -12.94
N MET A 571 11.68 1.05 -13.48
CA MET A 571 10.69 2.10 -13.76
C MET A 571 11.15 3.05 -14.86
N ILE A 572 10.43 3.08 -15.98
CA ILE A 572 10.68 3.98 -17.12
C ILE A 572 9.40 4.74 -17.46
N THR A 573 9.50 6.05 -17.65
CA THR A 573 8.40 6.91 -18.13
C THR A 573 8.78 7.55 -19.45
N PHE A 574 7.90 7.44 -20.44
CA PHE A 574 7.97 8.14 -21.73
C PHE A 574 6.97 9.29 -21.73
N THR A 575 7.40 10.46 -22.17
CA THR A 575 6.53 11.58 -22.51
C THR A 575 6.62 11.81 -24.01
N PHE A 576 5.49 11.90 -24.69
CA PHE A 576 5.42 12.07 -26.13
C PHE A 576 5.19 13.54 -26.53
N GLU A 577 5.41 13.89 -27.80
CA GLU A 577 5.21 15.27 -28.30
C GLU A 577 3.76 15.75 -28.19
N ASN A 578 2.79 14.84 -28.20
CA ASN A 578 1.36 15.11 -27.97
C ASN A 578 0.97 15.10 -26.48
N ASP A 579 1.95 15.22 -25.58
CA ASP A 579 1.81 15.18 -24.14
C ASP A 579 1.22 13.87 -23.54
N ALA A 580 1.07 12.79 -24.37
CA ALA A 580 0.80 11.46 -23.85
C ALA A 580 1.94 11.00 -22.94
N THR A 581 1.62 10.21 -21.92
CA THR A 581 2.61 9.61 -21.02
C THR A 581 2.41 8.10 -20.93
N ILE A 582 3.51 7.36 -20.90
CA ILE A 582 3.52 5.93 -20.62
C ILE A 582 4.54 5.67 -19.53
N THR A 583 4.12 5.10 -18.41
CA THR A 583 5.03 4.60 -17.38
C THR A 583 4.93 3.08 -17.31
N LEU A 584 6.08 2.42 -17.41
CA LEU A 584 6.24 0.98 -17.20
C LEU A 584 7.05 0.76 -15.93
N ARG A 585 6.57 -0.09 -15.02
CA ARG A 585 7.31 -0.43 -13.82
C ARG A 585 7.02 -1.85 -13.32
N THR A 586 7.92 -2.38 -12.52
CA THR A 586 7.65 -3.59 -11.74
C THR A 586 6.85 -3.27 -10.48
N SER A 587 6.08 -4.24 -9.99
CA SER A 587 5.49 -4.17 -8.65
C SER A 587 6.54 -4.54 -7.61
N GLY A 588 6.59 -3.82 -6.48
CA GLY A 588 7.50 -4.13 -5.37
C GLY A 588 7.05 -5.32 -4.51
N THR A 589 5.78 -5.76 -4.64
CA THR A 589 5.17 -6.76 -3.75
C THR A 589 4.56 -7.96 -4.47
N GLU A 590 4.43 -7.89 -5.80
CA GLU A 590 3.77 -8.91 -6.61
C GLU A 590 4.57 -9.17 -7.89
N PRO A 591 4.51 -10.37 -8.48
CA PRO A 591 5.19 -10.68 -9.74
C PRO A 591 4.45 -10.06 -10.93
N LYS A 592 4.40 -8.73 -10.98
CA LYS A 592 3.66 -7.96 -11.98
C LYS A 592 4.52 -6.91 -12.65
N ILE A 593 4.34 -6.76 -13.96
CA ILE A 593 4.77 -5.58 -14.73
C ILE A 593 3.52 -4.74 -14.94
N LYS A 594 3.52 -3.51 -14.42
CA LYS A 594 2.39 -2.56 -14.51
C LYS A 594 2.69 -1.49 -15.53
N TYR A 595 1.71 -1.13 -16.34
CA TYR A 595 1.79 0.03 -17.22
C TYR A 595 0.66 1.03 -16.93
N TYR A 596 0.99 2.30 -17.11
CA TYR A 596 0.10 3.44 -16.91
C TYR A 596 0.20 4.33 -18.14
N ILE A 597 -0.88 4.47 -18.86
CA ILE A 597 -0.93 5.25 -20.09
C ILE A 597 -1.98 6.34 -19.94
N GLU A 598 -1.60 7.59 -20.17
CA GLU A 598 -2.50 8.73 -20.19
C GLU A 598 -2.32 9.48 -21.52
N LEU A 599 -3.42 9.87 -22.12
CA LEU A 599 -3.47 10.76 -23.26
C LEU A 599 -4.43 11.91 -22.99
N SER A 600 -3.98 13.15 -23.28
CA SER A 600 -4.84 14.32 -23.17
C SER A 600 -4.85 15.11 -24.48
N GLU A 601 -6.03 15.35 -25.02
CA GLU A 601 -6.20 16.20 -26.20
C GLU A 601 -7.52 17.00 -26.12
N LYS A 602 -7.56 18.13 -26.85
CA LYS A 602 -8.77 18.97 -26.99
C LYS A 602 -9.60 18.55 -28.21
N LEU A 603 -9.83 17.27 -28.35
CA LEU A 603 -10.65 16.63 -29.39
C LEU A 603 -11.91 16.04 -28.77
N SER A 604 -12.75 15.35 -29.55
CA SER A 604 -13.86 14.59 -28.94
C SER A 604 -13.35 13.44 -28.07
N LYS A 605 -14.16 13.05 -27.09
CA LYS A 605 -13.82 11.96 -26.16
C LYS A 605 -13.55 10.66 -26.91
N GLU A 606 -14.35 10.39 -27.94
CA GLU A 606 -14.25 9.20 -28.81
C GLU A 606 -12.91 9.19 -29.55
N THR A 607 -12.53 10.30 -30.16
CA THR A 607 -11.24 10.41 -30.88
C THR A 607 -10.05 10.23 -29.94
N VAL A 608 -10.11 10.80 -28.72
CA VAL A 608 -9.05 10.62 -27.74
C VAL A 608 -8.98 9.16 -27.30
N ARG A 609 -10.13 8.49 -27.14
CA ARG A 609 -10.21 7.05 -26.80
C ARG A 609 -9.55 6.19 -27.87
N GLU A 610 -9.92 6.36 -29.12
CA GLU A 610 -9.34 5.61 -30.25
C GLU A 610 -7.81 5.77 -30.32
N LYS A 611 -7.31 6.98 -30.14
CA LYS A 611 -5.87 7.24 -30.10
C LYS A 611 -5.18 6.58 -28.91
N LEU A 612 -5.80 6.63 -27.73
CA LEU A 612 -5.28 6.00 -26.52
C LEU A 612 -5.20 4.48 -26.69
N ASP A 613 -6.25 3.87 -27.22
CA ASP A 613 -6.31 2.42 -27.45
C ASP A 613 -5.24 1.98 -28.45
N LYS A 614 -5.06 2.75 -29.54
CA LYS A 614 -4.00 2.52 -30.52
C LYS A 614 -2.60 2.64 -29.89
N LEU A 615 -2.36 3.68 -29.10
CA LEU A 615 -1.08 3.88 -28.40
C LEU A 615 -0.81 2.72 -27.44
N THR A 616 -1.83 2.29 -26.69
CA THR A 616 -1.74 1.17 -25.75
C THR A 616 -1.39 -0.13 -26.44
N GLN A 617 -2.11 -0.46 -27.53
CA GLN A 617 -1.85 -1.67 -28.30
C GLN A 617 -0.42 -1.67 -28.85
N MET A 618 0.00 -0.58 -29.48
CA MET A 618 1.36 -0.47 -30.00
C MET A 618 2.42 -0.62 -28.93
N PHE A 619 2.19 -0.05 -27.73
CA PHE A 619 3.11 -0.18 -26.59
C PHE A 619 3.25 -1.64 -26.15
N ILE A 620 2.12 -2.33 -25.98
CA ILE A 620 2.08 -3.74 -25.57
C ILE A 620 2.79 -4.62 -26.60
N GLU A 621 2.46 -4.46 -27.89
CA GLU A 621 3.03 -5.28 -28.97
C GLU A 621 4.52 -5.02 -29.19
N THR A 622 4.98 -3.76 -29.06
CA THR A 622 6.37 -3.39 -29.37
C THR A 622 7.33 -3.65 -28.22
N TYR A 623 6.91 -3.33 -26.98
CA TYR A 623 7.80 -3.37 -25.83
C TYR A 623 7.57 -4.56 -24.90
N LEU A 624 6.34 -4.95 -24.66
CA LEU A 624 6.04 -6.06 -23.77
C LEU A 624 6.05 -7.42 -24.48
N GLU A 625 5.67 -7.48 -25.75
CA GLU A 625 5.62 -8.72 -26.56
C GLU A 625 5.04 -9.89 -25.74
N PRO A 626 3.75 -9.83 -25.28
CA PRO A 626 3.24 -10.74 -24.25
C PRO A 626 3.35 -12.21 -24.62
N GLU A 627 3.08 -12.58 -25.87
CA GLU A 627 3.17 -13.97 -26.34
C GLU A 627 4.61 -14.49 -26.30
N LYS A 628 5.56 -13.69 -26.79
CA LYS A 628 6.99 -14.05 -26.81
C LYS A 628 7.59 -14.16 -25.41
N ASN A 629 7.15 -13.29 -24.51
CA ASN A 629 7.67 -13.19 -23.12
C ASN A 629 6.80 -13.97 -22.12
N GLU A 630 5.83 -14.77 -22.60
CA GLU A 630 4.92 -15.59 -21.79
C GLU A 630 4.25 -14.77 -20.65
N LEU A 631 3.88 -13.52 -20.95
CA LEU A 631 3.23 -12.65 -19.98
C LEU A 631 1.75 -13.01 -19.86
N VAL A 632 1.29 -13.21 -18.63
CA VAL A 632 -0.11 -13.58 -18.37
C VAL A 632 -0.93 -12.31 -18.09
N PRO A 633 -1.94 -11.98 -18.92
CA PRO A 633 -2.80 -10.84 -18.64
C PRO A 633 -3.63 -11.07 -17.38
N PRO A 634 -4.15 -10.00 -16.76
CA PRO A 634 -5.14 -10.16 -15.70
C PRO A 634 -6.32 -10.97 -16.26
N LYS A 635 -6.87 -11.87 -15.43
CA LYS A 635 -8.04 -12.65 -15.85
C LYS A 635 -9.14 -11.66 -16.26
N GLN A 636 -9.52 -11.70 -17.53
CA GLN A 636 -10.77 -11.08 -17.97
C GLN A 636 -11.90 -11.85 -17.26
N LYS A 637 -12.47 -11.23 -16.23
CA LYS A 637 -13.66 -11.78 -15.55
C LYS A 637 -14.92 -11.31 -16.24
#